data_1c11b8b81d5334b0665f06c3da410dcb
#
_entry.id   1c11b8b81d5334b0665f06c3da410dcb
#
_cell.length_a   1.000
_cell.length_b   1.000
_cell.length_c   1.000
_cell.angle_alpha   90.00
_cell.angle_beta   90.00
_cell.angle_gamma   90.00
#
_symmetry.space_group_name_H-M   'P 1'
#
loop_
_entity.id
_entity.type
_entity.pdbx_description
1 polymer ?
#
loop_
_entity_poly.entity_id
_entity_poly.type
_entity_poly.pdbx_seq_one_letter_code
_entity_poly.pdbx_strand_id
1 'polypeptide(L)'
;MKLSGSYQINLEKQKVWESLNDSETLRKSIPGCESFTKKSDTEFTATATNKIGPFNASFTGDIQLKEINAPNSYIIEGSGNSPVGFASGKAKVKLEDAEEGTKLSYDVEANVGGKIAQIGSRLIDMTAKKMADVFFKKFSDLISSKNITIENENNASSMTKNNKILNNK
;
A
#
# COMPACT_ATOMS: atom_id res chain seq x y z
N MET A 1 4.42 15.52 -12.35
CA MET A 1 3.18 15.21 -11.62
C MET A 1 3.43 15.32 -10.12
N LYS A 2 2.53 15.95 -9.40
CA LYS A 2 2.54 16.01 -7.94
C LYS A 2 1.19 15.58 -7.40
N LEU A 3 1.18 14.75 -6.37
CA LEU A 3 -0.03 14.23 -5.76
C LEU A 3 0.16 14.15 -4.26
N SER A 4 -0.80 14.66 -3.49
CA SER A 4 -0.79 14.58 -2.03
C SER A 4 -2.14 14.13 -1.51
N GLY A 5 -2.16 13.46 -0.39
CA GLY A 5 -3.39 13.03 0.24
C GLY A 5 -3.17 12.49 1.64
N SER A 6 -4.28 12.19 2.29
CA SER A 6 -4.27 11.54 3.59
C SER A 6 -5.45 10.59 3.74
N TYR A 7 -5.26 9.54 4.56
CA TYR A 7 -6.28 8.54 4.85
C TYR A 7 -6.30 8.25 6.34
N GLN A 8 -7.51 8.10 6.88
CA GLN A 8 -7.72 7.60 8.22
C GLN A 8 -7.81 6.07 8.17
N ILE A 9 -6.97 5.40 8.96
CA ILE A 9 -6.95 3.93 9.04
C ILE A 9 -7.25 3.55 10.48
N ASN A 10 -8.31 2.79 10.71
CA ASN A 10 -8.77 2.41 12.04
C ASN A 10 -7.96 1.24 12.63
N LEU A 11 -6.67 1.43 12.70
CA LEU A 11 -5.71 0.46 13.23
C LEU A 11 -4.53 1.22 13.83
N GLU A 12 -3.89 0.66 14.86
CA GLU A 12 -2.74 1.31 15.49
C GLU A 12 -1.55 1.45 14.54
N LYS A 13 -0.75 2.46 14.78
CA LYS A 13 0.36 2.86 13.90
C LYS A 13 1.35 1.73 13.61
N GLN A 14 1.72 0.94 14.62
CA GLN A 14 2.65 -0.18 14.46
C GLN A 14 2.13 -1.23 13.48
N LYS A 15 0.85 -1.56 13.55
CA LYS A 15 0.22 -2.53 12.65
C LYS A 15 0.08 -2.00 11.22
N VAL A 16 -0.23 -0.72 11.07
CA VAL A 16 -0.25 -0.07 9.75
C VAL A 16 1.14 -0.11 9.14
N TRP A 17 2.16 0.21 9.93
CA TRP A 17 3.56 0.19 9.48
C TRP A 17 3.99 -1.21 9.00
N GLU A 18 3.74 -2.24 9.81
CA GLU A 18 4.06 -3.62 9.46
C GLU A 18 3.37 -4.05 8.18
N SER A 19 2.10 -3.67 8.00
CA SER A 19 1.32 -4.00 6.80
C SER A 19 1.85 -3.30 5.55
N LEU A 20 2.32 -2.06 5.66
CA LEU A 20 2.96 -1.32 4.57
C LEU A 20 4.30 -1.93 4.13
N ASN A 21 4.88 -2.78 4.95
CA ASN A 21 6.15 -3.46 4.66
C ASN A 21 5.95 -4.97 4.36
N ASP A 22 4.72 -5.41 4.30
CA ASP A 22 4.38 -6.80 3.98
C ASP A 22 4.09 -6.95 2.49
N SER A 23 4.93 -7.74 1.80
CA SER A 23 4.86 -7.89 0.34
C SER A 23 3.54 -8.47 -0.14
N GLU A 24 2.95 -9.41 0.58
CA GLU A 24 1.67 -10.01 0.19
C GLU A 24 0.50 -9.04 0.36
N THR A 25 0.49 -8.27 1.44
CA THR A 25 -0.49 -7.19 1.65
C THR A 25 -0.41 -6.15 0.54
N LEU A 26 0.81 -5.74 0.17
CA LEU A 26 1.03 -4.78 -0.92
C LEU A 26 0.60 -5.35 -2.27
N ARG A 27 0.94 -6.61 -2.56
CA ARG A 27 0.53 -7.26 -3.80
C ARG A 27 -0.99 -7.26 -3.97
N LYS A 28 -1.73 -7.55 -2.91
CA LYS A 28 -3.19 -7.59 -2.92
C LYS A 28 -3.84 -6.20 -2.98
N SER A 29 -3.14 -5.18 -2.53
CA SER A 29 -3.67 -3.81 -2.43
C SER A 29 -3.36 -2.95 -3.67
N ILE A 30 -2.24 -3.20 -4.34
CA ILE A 30 -1.84 -2.44 -5.53
C ILE A 30 -2.72 -2.84 -6.72
N PRO A 31 -3.40 -1.85 -7.38
CA PRO A 31 -4.25 -2.16 -8.52
C PRO A 31 -3.49 -2.88 -9.64
N GLY A 32 -4.04 -4.00 -10.10
CA GLY A 32 -3.48 -4.77 -11.20
C GLY A 32 -2.14 -5.44 -10.93
N CYS A 33 -1.73 -5.52 -9.67
CA CYS A 33 -0.44 -6.12 -9.30
C CYS A 33 -0.46 -7.64 -9.52
N GLU A 34 0.44 -8.09 -10.38
CA GLU A 34 0.61 -9.52 -10.71
C GLU A 34 1.67 -10.16 -9.84
N SER A 35 2.74 -9.40 -9.52
CA SER A 35 3.83 -9.87 -8.68
C SER A 35 4.41 -8.72 -7.85
N PHE A 36 4.79 -9.04 -6.65
CA PHE A 36 5.47 -8.11 -5.73
C PHE A 36 6.46 -8.92 -4.91
N THR A 37 7.75 -8.78 -5.24
CA THR A 37 8.80 -9.62 -4.67
C THR A 37 9.74 -8.76 -3.82
N LYS A 38 9.92 -9.16 -2.57
CA LYS A 38 10.87 -8.55 -1.65
C LYS A 38 12.27 -9.12 -1.94
N LYS A 39 13.20 -8.26 -2.36
CA LYS A 39 14.59 -8.62 -2.61
C LYS A 39 15.46 -8.49 -1.35
N SER A 40 15.18 -7.47 -0.54
CA SER A 40 15.81 -7.18 0.74
C SER A 40 14.83 -6.44 1.61
N ASP A 41 15.22 -6.05 2.81
CA ASP A 41 14.36 -5.26 3.70
C ASP A 41 13.96 -3.90 3.12
N THR A 42 14.70 -3.40 2.14
CA THR A 42 14.49 -2.08 1.55
C THR A 42 14.26 -2.08 0.04
N GLU A 43 14.32 -3.25 -0.60
CA GLU A 43 14.21 -3.36 -2.06
C GLU A 43 13.14 -4.35 -2.49
N PHE A 44 12.34 -3.94 -3.47
CA PHE A 44 11.27 -4.76 -4.04
C PHE A 44 11.27 -4.66 -5.56
N THR A 45 10.77 -5.71 -6.22
CA THR A 45 10.40 -5.66 -7.64
C THR A 45 8.92 -5.94 -7.76
N ALA A 46 8.26 -5.28 -8.72
CA ALA A 46 6.83 -5.44 -8.93
C ALA A 46 6.47 -5.38 -10.41
N THR A 47 5.40 -6.09 -10.75
CA THR A 47 4.76 -5.99 -12.06
C THR A 47 3.28 -5.73 -11.85
N ALA A 48 2.76 -4.69 -12.50
CA ALA A 48 1.35 -4.33 -12.44
C ALA A 48 0.84 -3.94 -13.81
N THR A 49 -0.35 -4.42 -14.16
CA THR A 49 -1.02 -4.13 -15.44
C THR A 49 -2.30 -3.36 -15.19
N ASN A 50 -2.42 -2.20 -15.82
CA ASN A 50 -3.59 -1.33 -15.70
C ASN A 50 -3.95 -0.71 -17.04
N LYS A 51 -5.23 -0.42 -17.20
CA LYS A 51 -5.70 0.38 -18.32
C LYS A 51 -5.52 1.87 -18.00
N ILE A 52 -4.68 2.54 -18.78
CA ILE A 52 -4.37 3.97 -18.61
C ILE A 52 -4.70 4.69 -19.90
N GLY A 53 -5.80 5.46 -19.92
CA GLY A 53 -6.33 6.01 -21.16
C GLY A 53 -6.64 4.89 -22.15
N PRO A 54 -6.16 4.98 -23.42
CA PRO A 54 -6.36 3.92 -24.41
C PRO A 54 -5.36 2.75 -24.30
N PHE A 55 -4.41 2.82 -23.34
CA PHE A 55 -3.33 1.84 -23.24
C PHE A 55 -3.61 0.78 -22.18
N ASN A 56 -3.35 -0.48 -22.52
CA ASN A 56 -3.12 -1.55 -21.55
C ASN A 56 -1.63 -1.53 -21.20
N ALA A 57 -1.29 -0.96 -20.03
CA ALA A 57 0.09 -0.75 -19.64
C ALA A 57 0.50 -1.77 -18.58
N SER A 58 1.49 -2.60 -18.91
CA SER A 58 2.15 -3.51 -17.97
C SER A 58 3.50 -2.93 -17.58
N PHE A 59 3.59 -2.42 -16.35
CA PHE A 59 4.84 -1.86 -15.82
C PHE A 59 5.55 -2.90 -14.97
N THR A 60 6.84 -3.03 -15.23
CA THR A 60 7.75 -3.78 -14.35
C THR A 60 8.76 -2.80 -13.81
N GLY A 61 8.97 -2.82 -12.52
CA GLY A 61 9.83 -1.82 -11.89
C GLY A 61 10.44 -2.25 -10.58
N ASP A 62 11.32 -1.37 -10.11
CA ASP A 62 12.04 -1.51 -8.86
C ASP A 62 11.56 -0.44 -7.88
N ILE A 63 11.46 -0.85 -6.62
CA ILE A 63 11.05 0.02 -5.51
C ILE A 63 12.12 -0.06 -4.43
N GLN A 64 12.52 1.09 -3.92
CA GLN A 64 13.50 1.21 -2.86
C GLN A 64 12.96 2.07 -1.73
N LEU A 65 13.09 1.60 -0.49
CA LEU A 65 12.73 2.37 0.70
C LEU A 65 13.96 3.10 1.21
N LYS A 66 13.80 4.38 1.51
CA LYS A 66 14.86 5.27 2.00
C LYS A 66 14.38 6.06 3.21
N GLU A 67 15.33 6.59 3.97
CA GLU A 67 15.07 7.43 5.15
C GLU A 67 14.02 6.82 6.08
N ILE A 68 14.18 5.55 6.38
CA ILE A 68 13.24 4.80 7.20
C ILE A 68 13.35 5.25 8.66
N ASN A 69 12.25 5.76 9.19
CA ASN A 69 12.08 6.12 10.60
C ASN A 69 10.87 5.37 11.16
N ALA A 70 11.07 4.08 11.44
CA ALA A 70 10.00 3.20 11.89
C ALA A 70 9.46 3.58 13.28
N PRO A 71 8.15 3.53 13.52
CA PRO A 71 7.06 3.25 12.59
C PRO A 71 6.39 4.51 12.04
N ASN A 72 7.13 5.59 11.86
CA ASN A 72 6.59 6.94 11.63
C ASN A 72 6.62 7.40 10.17
N SER A 73 7.72 7.13 9.47
CA SER A 73 7.87 7.67 8.11
C SER A 73 8.92 6.95 7.30
N TYR A 74 8.82 7.08 5.98
CA TYR A 74 9.83 6.64 5.03
C TYR A 74 9.62 7.30 3.67
N ILE A 75 10.62 7.17 2.80
CA ILE A 75 10.55 7.58 1.40
C ILE A 75 10.56 6.34 0.53
N ILE A 76 9.62 6.27 -0.41
CA ILE A 76 9.59 5.26 -1.45
C ILE A 76 10.14 5.87 -2.73
N GLU A 77 11.16 5.27 -3.32
CA GLU A 77 11.62 5.60 -4.68
C GLU A 77 11.27 4.45 -5.60
N GLY A 78 10.68 4.76 -6.73
CA GLY A 78 10.28 3.75 -7.69
C GLY A 78 10.52 4.17 -9.12
N SER A 79 10.81 3.19 -9.98
CA SER A 79 10.85 3.37 -11.42
C SER A 79 10.31 2.14 -12.10
N GLY A 80 9.57 2.33 -13.18
CA GLY A 80 8.97 1.23 -13.93
C GLY A 80 8.96 1.52 -15.42
N ASN A 81 9.05 0.46 -16.20
CA ASN A 81 9.03 0.50 -17.64
C ASN A 81 7.94 -0.39 -18.21
N SER A 82 7.38 0.04 -19.32
CA SER A 82 6.41 -0.72 -20.11
C SER A 82 6.66 -0.51 -21.60
N PRO A 83 6.03 -1.30 -22.49
CA PRO A 83 6.11 -1.05 -23.92
C PRO A 83 5.54 0.31 -24.37
N VAL A 84 4.70 0.94 -23.52
CA VAL A 84 4.04 2.21 -23.85
C VAL A 84 4.63 3.41 -23.11
N GLY A 85 5.67 3.22 -22.32
CA GLY A 85 6.34 4.31 -21.63
C GLY A 85 6.96 3.92 -20.31
N PHE A 86 7.35 4.95 -19.56
CA PHE A 86 8.01 4.75 -18.27
C PHE A 86 7.46 5.75 -17.23
N ALA A 87 7.66 5.40 -15.97
CA ALA A 87 7.35 6.27 -14.85
C ALA A 87 8.45 6.13 -13.78
N SER A 88 8.79 7.24 -13.13
CA SER A 88 9.68 7.24 -11.99
C SER A 88 9.22 8.27 -10.98
N GLY A 89 9.48 8.03 -9.70
CA GLY A 89 9.04 8.98 -8.69
C GLY A 89 9.49 8.66 -7.28
N LYS A 90 9.10 9.58 -6.40
CA LYS A 90 9.30 9.49 -4.95
C LYS A 90 7.99 9.75 -4.23
N ALA A 91 7.76 8.99 -3.17
CA ALA A 91 6.64 9.23 -2.27
C ALA A 91 7.15 9.33 -0.83
N LYS A 92 6.83 10.43 -0.15
CA LYS A 92 7.03 10.56 1.29
C LYS A 92 5.78 10.06 1.97
N VAL A 93 5.93 9.12 2.89
CA VAL A 93 4.83 8.56 3.67
C VAL A 93 5.06 8.84 5.14
N LYS A 94 4.02 9.33 5.81
CA LYS A 94 4.05 9.66 7.23
C LYS A 94 2.84 9.07 7.94
N LEU A 95 3.08 8.42 9.08
CA LEU A 95 2.04 7.90 9.96
C LEU A 95 2.01 8.70 11.25
N GLU A 96 0.83 9.16 11.64
CA GLU A 96 0.60 9.88 12.89
C GLU A 96 -0.53 9.21 13.67
N ASP A 97 -0.40 9.18 14.99
CA ASP A 97 -1.49 8.73 15.85
C ASP A 97 -2.69 9.67 15.71
N ALA A 98 -3.88 9.08 15.62
CA ALA A 98 -5.15 9.80 15.54
C ALA A 98 -6.09 9.27 16.63
N GLU A 99 -7.22 9.96 16.88
CA GLU A 99 -8.15 9.57 17.93
C GLU A 99 -8.63 8.11 17.80
N GLU A 100 -8.87 7.65 16.56
CA GLU A 100 -9.35 6.29 16.28
C GLU A 100 -8.42 5.57 15.30
N GLY A 101 -7.13 5.45 15.65
CA GLY A 101 -6.18 4.73 14.82
C GLY A 101 -5.05 5.60 14.30
N THR A 102 -4.85 5.60 12.99
CA THR A 102 -3.68 6.22 12.36
C THR A 102 -4.09 7.11 11.20
N LYS A 103 -3.49 8.29 11.12
CA LYS A 103 -3.54 9.13 9.93
C LYS A 103 -2.31 8.86 9.09
N LEU A 104 -2.52 8.39 7.86
CA LEU A 104 -1.47 8.23 6.86
C LEU A 104 -1.52 9.43 5.92
N SER A 105 -0.39 10.10 5.76
CA SER A 105 -0.23 11.20 4.79
C SER A 105 0.82 10.82 3.76
N TYR A 106 0.64 11.24 2.51
CA TYR A 106 1.62 10.99 1.46
C TYR A 106 1.78 12.19 0.53
N ASP A 107 3.01 12.37 0.05
CA ASP A 107 3.37 13.34 -0.97
C ASP A 107 4.16 12.63 -2.06
N VAL A 108 3.66 12.70 -3.30
CA VAL A 108 4.26 12.04 -4.47
C VAL A 108 4.73 13.06 -5.47
N GLU A 109 5.95 12.88 -5.97
CA GLU A 109 6.47 13.54 -7.16
C GLU A 109 6.87 12.47 -8.17
N ALA A 110 6.36 12.57 -9.40
CA ALA A 110 6.62 11.57 -10.41
C ALA A 110 6.77 12.18 -11.80
N ASN A 111 7.54 11.49 -12.63
CA ASN A 111 7.72 11.80 -14.04
C ASN A 111 7.22 10.63 -14.88
N VAL A 112 6.48 10.96 -15.94
CA VAL A 112 5.92 9.98 -16.88
C VAL A 112 6.40 10.35 -18.27
N GLY A 113 6.91 9.38 -19.01
CA GLY A 113 7.42 9.59 -20.36
C GLY A 113 6.98 8.50 -21.34
N GLY A 114 7.34 8.69 -22.61
CA GLY A 114 6.94 7.79 -23.69
C GLY A 114 5.52 8.04 -24.19
N LYS A 115 4.93 7.05 -24.86
CA LYS A 115 3.59 7.17 -25.46
C LYS A 115 2.52 7.50 -24.43
N ILE A 116 2.64 6.96 -23.22
CA ILE A 116 1.67 7.17 -22.15
C ILE A 116 1.57 8.65 -21.73
N ALA A 117 2.66 9.42 -21.87
CA ALA A 117 2.67 10.84 -21.58
C ALA A 117 1.79 11.66 -22.54
N GLN A 118 1.49 11.12 -23.73
CA GLN A 118 0.66 11.77 -24.75
C GLN A 118 -0.82 11.90 -24.33
N ILE A 119 -1.28 11.16 -23.33
CA ILE A 119 -2.65 11.31 -22.81
C ILE A 119 -2.85 12.64 -22.09
N GLY A 120 -1.77 13.33 -21.73
CA GLY A 120 -1.79 14.64 -21.10
C GLY A 120 -1.73 14.60 -19.57
N SER A 121 -1.19 15.66 -19.00
CA SER A 121 -0.94 15.76 -17.56
C SER A 121 -2.22 15.64 -16.73
N ARG A 122 -3.32 16.22 -17.19
CA ARG A 122 -4.60 16.17 -16.47
C ARG A 122 -5.11 14.73 -16.31
N LEU A 123 -5.06 13.93 -17.39
CA LEU A 123 -5.52 12.54 -17.34
C LEU A 123 -4.57 11.66 -16.53
N ILE A 124 -3.26 11.95 -16.60
CA ILE A 124 -2.25 11.28 -15.77
C ILE A 124 -2.52 11.53 -14.28
N ASP A 125 -2.77 12.78 -13.89
CA ASP A 125 -3.04 13.14 -12.51
C ASP A 125 -4.32 12.49 -11.98
N MET A 126 -5.38 12.48 -12.78
CA MET A 126 -6.64 11.82 -12.45
C MET A 126 -6.46 10.31 -12.26
N THR A 127 -5.69 9.67 -13.14
CA THR A 127 -5.41 8.23 -13.07
C THR A 127 -4.59 7.89 -11.82
N ALA A 128 -3.55 8.67 -11.54
CA ALA A 128 -2.71 8.47 -10.35
C ALA A 128 -3.52 8.61 -9.05
N LYS A 129 -4.39 9.61 -8.97
CA LYS A 129 -5.27 9.79 -7.82
C LYS A 129 -6.23 8.63 -7.64
N LYS A 130 -6.84 8.15 -8.72
CA LYS A 130 -7.72 6.98 -8.68
C LYS A 130 -6.98 5.73 -8.22
N MET A 131 -5.77 5.51 -8.69
CA MET A 131 -4.93 4.37 -8.27
C MET A 131 -4.60 4.45 -6.77
N ALA A 132 -4.25 5.63 -6.28
CA ALA A 132 -3.99 5.84 -4.85
C ALA A 132 -5.24 5.54 -4.02
N ASP A 133 -6.41 6.04 -4.41
CA ASP A 133 -7.66 5.80 -3.72
C ASP A 133 -8.02 4.31 -3.69
N VAL A 134 -7.85 3.60 -4.79
CA VAL A 134 -8.09 2.15 -4.88
C VAL A 134 -7.11 1.38 -4.00
N PHE A 135 -5.83 1.74 -4.03
CA PHE A 135 -4.81 1.14 -3.19
C PHE A 135 -5.17 1.24 -1.70
N PHE A 136 -5.45 2.45 -1.23
CA PHE A 136 -5.71 2.68 0.19
C PHE A 136 -7.03 2.07 0.66
N LYS A 137 -8.04 2.03 -0.19
CA LYS A 137 -9.29 1.32 0.13
C LYS A 137 -9.05 -0.17 0.31
N LYS A 138 -8.39 -0.81 -0.64
CA LYS A 138 -8.06 -2.24 -0.56
C LYS A 138 -7.15 -2.55 0.63
N PHE A 139 -6.13 -1.72 0.84
CA PHE A 139 -5.18 -1.85 1.94
C PHE A 139 -5.90 -1.76 3.29
N SER A 140 -6.71 -0.73 3.48
CA SER A 140 -7.47 -0.51 4.71
C SER A 140 -8.45 -1.66 4.98
N ASP A 141 -9.20 -2.09 3.98
CA ASP A 141 -10.15 -3.21 4.10
C ASP A 141 -9.42 -4.52 4.45
N LEU A 142 -8.29 -4.78 3.82
CA LEU A 142 -7.52 -6.01 4.02
C LEU A 142 -6.93 -6.10 5.43
N ILE A 143 -6.29 -5.05 5.92
CA ILE A 143 -5.66 -5.05 7.24
C ILE A 143 -6.69 -5.01 8.36
N SER A 144 -7.81 -4.36 8.18
CA SER A 144 -8.93 -4.35 9.13
C SER A 144 -9.58 -5.73 9.25
N SER A 145 -9.78 -6.43 8.14
CA SER A 145 -10.32 -7.80 8.12
C SER A 145 -9.40 -8.79 8.83
N LYS A 146 -8.08 -8.71 8.59
CA LYS A 146 -7.08 -9.55 9.27
C LYS A 146 -7.09 -9.32 10.78
N ASN A 147 -7.19 -8.08 11.23
CA ASN A 147 -7.23 -7.74 12.64
C ASN A 147 -8.49 -8.31 13.33
N ILE A 148 -9.65 -8.20 12.72
CA ILE A 148 -10.92 -8.77 13.23
C ILE A 148 -10.81 -10.30 13.33
N THR A 149 -10.25 -10.97 12.35
CA THR A 149 -10.06 -12.43 12.37
C THR A 149 -9.19 -12.87 13.54
N ILE A 150 -8.08 -12.20 13.82
CA ILE A 150 -7.18 -12.48 14.93
C ILE A 150 -7.90 -12.29 16.27
N GLU A 151 -8.64 -11.21 16.44
CA GLU A 151 -9.41 -10.94 17.66
C GLU A 151 -10.48 -12.01 17.92
N ASN A 152 -11.19 -12.46 16.89
CA ASN A 152 -12.19 -13.51 17.00
C ASN A 152 -11.57 -14.85 17.40
N GLU A 153 -10.42 -15.21 16.85
CA GLU A 153 -9.68 -16.42 17.22
C GLU A 153 -9.21 -16.37 18.68
N ASN A 154 -8.69 -15.24 19.14
CA ASN A 154 -8.27 -15.05 20.53
C ASN A 154 -9.44 -15.15 21.50
N ASN A 155 -10.58 -14.57 21.19
CA ASN A 155 -11.78 -14.65 22.00
C ASN A 155 -12.31 -16.09 22.10
N ALA A 156 -12.35 -16.81 20.99
CA ALA A 156 -12.75 -18.22 20.96
C ALA A 156 -11.84 -19.09 21.84
N SER A 157 -10.53 -18.90 21.78
CA SER A 157 -9.54 -19.60 22.61
C SER A 157 -9.73 -19.31 24.11
N SER A 158 -9.99 -18.06 24.48
CA SER A 158 -10.24 -17.65 25.87
C SER A 158 -11.53 -18.27 26.41
N MET A 159 -12.60 -18.30 25.63
CA MET A 159 -13.88 -18.94 26.02
C MET A 159 -13.72 -20.44 26.24
N THR A 160 -12.96 -21.14 25.39
CA THR A 160 -12.69 -22.58 25.55
C THR A 160 -11.92 -22.88 26.84
N LYS A 161 -10.94 -22.07 27.21
CA LYS A 161 -10.17 -22.20 28.45
C LYS A 161 -11.04 -22.01 29.67
N ASN A 162 -11.93 -21.03 29.69
CA ASN A 162 -12.86 -20.77 30.80
C ASN A 162 -13.83 -21.94 31.00
N ASN A 163 -14.36 -22.53 29.95
CA ASN A 163 -15.25 -23.68 30.04
C ASN A 163 -14.54 -24.92 30.62
N LYS A 164 -13.26 -25.15 30.27
CA LYS A 164 -12.47 -26.24 30.87
C LYS A 164 -12.28 -26.07 32.39
N ILE A 165 -12.05 -24.84 32.84
CA ILE A 165 -11.90 -24.52 34.27
C ILE A 165 -13.20 -24.80 35.04
N LEU A 166 -14.35 -24.46 34.46
CA LEU A 166 -15.67 -24.67 35.06
C LEU A 166 -16.05 -26.16 35.14
N ASN A 167 -15.63 -26.99 34.20
CA ASN A 167 -15.95 -28.43 34.16
C ASN A 167 -15.07 -29.28 35.07
N ASN A 168 -13.99 -28.74 35.64
CA ASN A 168 -13.08 -29.44 36.57
C ASN A 168 -13.42 -29.16 38.06
N LYS A 169 -14.52 -28.51 38.33
CA LYS A 169 -15.08 -28.29 39.68
C LYS A 169 -16.31 -29.17 39.89
#